data_775155a7b2b1bc8d195a947a11ee9ba0
#
_entry.id   775155a7b2b1bc8d195a947a11ee9ba0
#
_cell.length_a   1.000
_cell.length_b   1.000
_cell.length_c   1.000
_cell.angle_alpha   90.00
_cell.angle_beta   90.00
_cell.angle_gamma   90.00
#
_symmetry.space_group_name_H-M   'P 1'
#
loop_
_entity.id
_entity.type
_entity.pdbx_description
1 polymer ?
#
loop_
_entity_poly.entity_id
_entity_poly.type
_entity_poly.pdbx_seq_one_letter_code
_entity_poly.pdbx_strand_id
1 'polypeptide(L)'
;MAAAVRRPGRFTAGGLLRALGTLVALALVFYLISQQGWQGITRAIARIELWRFILAIVLTLISRLAVAQRWHVLLRSGGVNATWTQSLRITFAGLFANNFLPTTVGGDLARMAGALQMGFDAAVSAASLIVDRLVGLLGFAFTLPLGLQYVASAYLPGLPISLVAVETSWTGRLRNRISKVWARLLKAIRLWAAQPWALLNALAYTFVHMACLFATLYILLDGMHDPLPFWTVAGLQSLVYIVTLIPISISGWGLQEFSVSYAFTALGGVSPANSLVLALLLRTLYVLASLPGALVLSDVLPGMAKAQPLLTKLDG
;
A
#
# COMPACT_ATOMS: atom_id res chain seq x y z
N MET A 1 43.59 -19.73 4.25
CA MET A 1 42.28 -19.11 3.86
C MET A 1 41.27 -19.41 4.95
N ALA A 2 41.03 -18.44 5.86
CA ALA A 2 40.09 -18.61 6.96
C ALA A 2 38.72 -18.11 6.52
N ALA A 3 37.73 -18.97 6.51
CA ALA A 3 36.33 -18.61 6.19
C ALA A 3 35.80 -17.73 7.33
N ALA A 4 35.43 -16.48 6.98
CA ALA A 4 34.79 -15.54 7.88
C ALA A 4 33.40 -16.08 8.25
N VAL A 5 33.26 -16.58 9.47
CA VAL A 5 31.98 -16.95 10.08
C VAL A 5 31.12 -15.67 10.17
N ARG A 6 30.09 -15.54 9.33
CA ARG A 6 29.08 -14.49 9.43
C ARG A 6 28.36 -14.64 10.77
N ARG A 7 28.58 -13.71 11.69
CA ARG A 7 27.84 -13.61 12.95
C ARG A 7 26.35 -13.38 12.61
N PRO A 8 25.41 -14.09 13.28
CA PRO A 8 23.99 -13.87 13.09
C PRO A 8 23.67 -12.40 13.43
N GLY A 9 22.92 -11.73 12.52
CA GLY A 9 22.61 -10.32 12.61
C GLY A 9 21.91 -9.98 13.93
N ARG A 10 22.43 -8.99 14.66
CA ARG A 10 21.78 -8.39 15.82
C ARG A 10 20.41 -7.85 15.40
N PHE A 11 19.35 -8.26 16.08
CA PHE A 11 18.04 -7.67 15.96
C PHE A 11 18.16 -6.16 16.22
N THR A 12 17.88 -5.35 15.21
CA THR A 12 17.86 -3.89 15.38
C THR A 12 16.62 -3.51 16.20
N ALA A 13 16.70 -2.46 17.03
CA ALA A 13 15.57 -1.97 17.82
C ALA A 13 14.32 -1.70 16.94
N GLY A 14 14.52 -1.23 15.70
CA GLY A 14 13.46 -1.05 14.71
C GLY A 14 12.83 -2.38 14.23
N GLY A 15 13.62 -3.44 14.11
CA GLY A 15 13.11 -4.77 13.76
C GLY A 15 12.25 -5.37 14.88
N LEU A 16 12.69 -5.20 16.14
CA LEU A 16 11.93 -5.64 17.30
C LEU A 16 10.60 -4.88 17.44
N LEU A 17 10.62 -3.55 17.26
CA LEU A 17 9.41 -2.73 17.31
C LEU A 17 8.39 -3.15 16.23
N ARG A 18 8.84 -3.43 15.01
CA ARG A 18 7.97 -3.92 13.93
C ARG A 18 7.43 -5.31 14.22
N ALA A 19 8.23 -6.22 14.75
CA ALA A 19 7.78 -7.56 15.15
C ALA A 19 6.71 -7.49 16.25
N LEU A 20 6.92 -6.66 17.29
CA LEU A 20 5.95 -6.41 18.34
C LEU A 20 4.66 -5.78 17.78
N GLY A 21 4.77 -4.76 16.92
CA GLY A 21 3.62 -4.14 16.26
C GLY A 21 2.81 -5.13 15.44
N THR A 22 3.48 -6.04 14.72
CA THR A 22 2.80 -7.11 13.97
C THR A 22 2.11 -8.10 14.90
N LEU A 23 2.76 -8.53 15.99
CA LEU A 23 2.15 -9.42 16.96
C LEU A 23 0.91 -8.80 17.61
N VAL A 24 0.98 -7.53 18.00
CA VAL A 24 -0.17 -6.79 18.55
C VAL A 24 -1.28 -6.69 17.50
N ALA A 25 -0.96 -6.34 16.26
CA ALA A 25 -1.94 -6.21 15.19
C ALA A 25 -2.61 -7.56 14.85
N LEU A 26 -1.84 -8.66 14.82
CA LEU A 26 -2.40 -10.02 14.63
C LEU A 26 -3.26 -10.45 15.83
N ALA A 27 -2.85 -10.12 17.06
CA ALA A 27 -3.65 -10.38 18.25
C ALA A 27 -4.99 -9.62 18.22
N LEU A 28 -4.99 -8.36 17.73
CA LEU A 28 -6.21 -7.59 17.53
C LEU A 28 -7.12 -8.22 16.47
N VAL A 29 -6.58 -8.70 15.35
CA VAL A 29 -7.37 -9.42 14.34
C VAL A 29 -7.94 -10.70 14.91
N PHE A 30 -7.14 -11.48 15.64
CA PHE A 30 -7.61 -12.69 16.31
C PHE A 30 -8.72 -12.37 17.33
N TYR A 31 -8.56 -11.31 18.11
CA TYR A 31 -9.60 -10.82 19.03
C TYR A 31 -10.88 -10.46 18.29
N LEU A 32 -10.81 -9.73 17.17
CA LEU A 32 -11.98 -9.41 16.35
C LEU A 32 -12.68 -10.68 15.83
N ILE A 33 -11.91 -11.67 15.37
CA ILE A 33 -12.45 -12.96 14.92
C ILE A 33 -13.18 -13.67 16.06
N SER A 34 -12.59 -13.69 17.27
CA SER A 34 -13.19 -14.34 18.44
C SER A 34 -14.49 -13.67 18.88
N GLN A 35 -14.58 -12.36 18.77
CA GLN A 35 -15.79 -11.58 19.12
C GLN A 35 -16.94 -11.82 18.14
N GLN A 36 -16.66 -11.96 16.85
CA GLN A 36 -17.71 -12.17 15.83
C GLN A 36 -18.18 -13.62 15.75
N GLY A 37 -17.36 -14.55 16.24
CA GLY A 37 -17.60 -15.99 16.13
C GLY A 37 -17.48 -16.50 14.68
N TRP A 38 -17.12 -17.76 14.55
CA TRP A 38 -16.93 -18.38 13.24
C TRP A 38 -18.20 -18.38 12.37
N GLN A 39 -19.38 -18.53 13.02
CA GLN A 39 -20.66 -18.50 12.32
C GLN A 39 -21.01 -17.13 11.72
N GLY A 40 -20.60 -16.03 12.33
CA GLY A 40 -20.81 -14.69 11.78
C GLY A 40 -20.02 -14.50 10.49
N ILE A 41 -18.74 -14.90 10.52
CA ILE A 41 -17.83 -14.80 9.38
C ILE A 41 -18.31 -15.67 8.21
N THR A 42 -18.64 -16.94 8.46
CA THR A 42 -19.11 -17.86 7.40
C THR A 42 -20.43 -17.40 6.78
N ARG A 43 -21.35 -16.86 7.58
CA ARG A 43 -22.60 -16.29 7.05
C ARG A 43 -22.36 -15.06 6.19
N ALA A 44 -21.45 -14.18 6.57
CA ALA A 44 -21.11 -13.00 5.77
C ALA A 44 -20.51 -13.40 4.41
N ILE A 45 -19.59 -14.37 4.40
CA ILE A 45 -18.98 -14.88 3.16
C ILE A 45 -20.03 -15.58 2.28
N ALA A 46 -20.90 -16.40 2.86
CA ALA A 46 -21.93 -17.15 2.13
C ALA A 46 -22.98 -16.26 1.44
N ARG A 47 -23.11 -15.00 1.84
CA ARG A 47 -24.01 -14.02 1.19
C ARG A 47 -23.46 -13.48 -0.13
N ILE A 48 -22.12 -13.54 -0.31
CA ILE A 48 -21.46 -12.98 -1.50
C ILE A 48 -21.67 -13.94 -2.66
N GLU A 49 -22.39 -13.49 -3.66
CA GLU A 49 -22.61 -14.25 -4.89
C GLU A 49 -21.28 -14.45 -5.64
N LEU A 50 -21.11 -15.63 -6.25
CA LEU A 50 -19.89 -16.01 -6.93
C LEU A 50 -19.44 -14.98 -8.00
N TRP A 51 -20.38 -14.41 -8.76
CA TRP A 51 -20.05 -13.41 -9.78
C TRP A 51 -19.45 -12.13 -9.18
N ARG A 52 -19.89 -11.71 -7.98
CA ARG A 52 -19.33 -10.55 -7.27
C ARG A 52 -17.89 -10.82 -6.83
N PHE A 53 -17.63 -12.03 -6.37
CA PHE A 53 -16.27 -12.44 -6.00
C PHE A 53 -15.33 -12.50 -7.22
N ILE A 54 -15.81 -13.06 -8.35
CA ILE A 54 -15.05 -13.05 -9.61
C ILE A 54 -14.79 -11.62 -10.08
N LEU A 55 -15.80 -10.75 -10.04
CA LEU A 55 -15.64 -9.35 -10.41
C LEU A 55 -14.64 -8.63 -9.49
N ALA A 56 -14.65 -8.90 -8.19
CA ALA A 56 -13.67 -8.37 -7.24
C ALA A 56 -12.24 -8.81 -7.58
N ILE A 57 -12.04 -10.06 -8.00
CA ILE A 57 -10.73 -10.57 -8.50
C ILE A 57 -10.32 -9.80 -9.75
N VAL A 58 -11.21 -9.66 -10.74
CA VAL A 58 -10.93 -8.95 -12.01
C VAL A 58 -10.56 -7.48 -11.74
N LEU A 59 -11.35 -6.79 -10.93
CA LEU A 59 -11.07 -5.40 -10.55
C LEU A 59 -9.73 -5.28 -9.82
N THR A 60 -9.42 -6.22 -8.92
CA THR A 60 -8.13 -6.23 -8.23
C THR A 60 -6.98 -6.46 -9.22
N LEU A 61 -7.11 -7.36 -10.18
CA LEU A 61 -6.10 -7.56 -11.22
C LEU A 61 -5.90 -6.32 -12.10
N ILE A 62 -6.99 -5.68 -12.54
CA ILE A 62 -6.92 -4.41 -13.29
C ILE A 62 -6.20 -3.34 -12.47
N SER A 63 -6.54 -3.24 -11.18
CA SER A 63 -5.86 -2.36 -10.23
C SER A 63 -4.35 -2.62 -10.18
N ARG A 64 -3.90 -3.87 -10.15
CA ARG A 64 -2.46 -4.23 -10.15
C ARG A 64 -1.79 -3.93 -11.49
N LEU A 65 -2.48 -4.16 -12.59
CA LEU A 65 -2.00 -3.77 -13.93
C LEU A 65 -1.85 -2.25 -14.05
N ALA A 66 -2.80 -1.47 -13.51
CA ALA A 66 -2.70 -0.02 -13.47
C ALA A 66 -1.46 0.46 -12.69
N VAL A 67 -1.16 -0.16 -11.53
CA VAL A 67 0.07 0.12 -10.76
C VAL A 67 1.33 -0.24 -11.57
N ALA A 68 1.34 -1.36 -12.27
CA ALA A 68 2.46 -1.76 -13.12
C ALA A 68 2.65 -0.77 -14.29
N GLN A 69 1.56 -0.34 -14.93
CA GLN A 69 1.60 0.62 -16.02
C GLN A 69 2.05 2.00 -15.55
N ARG A 70 1.59 2.44 -14.38
CA ARG A 70 2.05 3.68 -13.77
C ARG A 70 3.57 3.70 -13.62
N TRP A 71 4.15 2.67 -13.03
CA TRP A 71 5.60 2.59 -12.87
C TRP A 71 6.34 2.45 -14.19
N HIS A 72 5.78 1.72 -15.16
CA HIS A 72 6.34 1.62 -16.52
C HIS A 72 6.48 3.00 -17.18
N VAL A 73 5.43 3.82 -17.11
CA VAL A 73 5.45 5.20 -17.64
C VAL A 73 6.55 6.03 -16.96
N LEU A 74 6.69 5.92 -15.64
CA LEU A 74 7.71 6.63 -14.89
C LEU A 74 9.13 6.17 -15.25
N LEU A 75 9.37 4.86 -15.39
CA LEU A 75 10.67 4.34 -15.82
C LEU A 75 11.07 4.86 -17.22
N ARG A 76 10.14 4.74 -18.17
CA ARG A 76 10.40 5.16 -19.55
C ARG A 76 10.63 6.65 -19.67
N SER A 77 9.84 7.45 -19.01
CA SER A 77 10.02 8.90 -18.98
C SER A 77 11.31 9.34 -18.27
N GLY A 78 11.83 8.52 -17.36
CA GLY A 78 13.16 8.73 -16.76
C GLY A 78 14.33 8.34 -17.66
N GLY A 79 14.07 7.83 -18.89
CA GLY A 79 15.10 7.46 -19.87
C GLY A 79 15.48 5.98 -19.84
N VAL A 80 14.82 5.14 -19.06
CA VAL A 80 15.06 3.69 -19.04
C VAL A 80 14.32 3.02 -20.19
N ASN A 81 15.01 2.26 -21.04
CA ASN A 81 14.42 1.49 -22.13
C ASN A 81 13.79 0.17 -21.63
N ALA A 82 12.85 0.29 -20.68
CA ALA A 82 12.10 -0.84 -20.17
C ALA A 82 10.99 -1.24 -21.15
N THR A 83 10.85 -2.55 -21.41
CA THR A 83 9.65 -3.09 -22.07
C THR A 83 8.51 -3.21 -21.05
N TRP A 84 7.27 -3.22 -21.57
CA TRP A 84 6.09 -3.43 -20.71
C TRP A 84 6.18 -4.74 -19.91
N THR A 85 6.58 -5.82 -20.57
CA THR A 85 6.72 -7.14 -19.93
C THR A 85 7.74 -7.14 -18.80
N GLN A 86 8.87 -6.44 -18.95
CA GLN A 86 9.87 -6.30 -17.89
C GLN A 86 9.29 -5.56 -16.69
N SER A 87 8.67 -4.41 -16.91
CA SER A 87 8.05 -3.62 -15.85
C SER A 87 6.94 -4.41 -15.13
N LEU A 88 6.13 -5.16 -15.88
CA LEU A 88 5.08 -6.02 -15.36
C LEU A 88 5.66 -7.13 -14.47
N ARG A 89 6.65 -7.89 -14.96
CA ARG A 89 7.32 -8.96 -14.22
C ARG A 89 7.92 -8.46 -12.92
N ILE A 90 8.66 -7.35 -12.97
CA ILE A 90 9.29 -6.75 -11.78
C ILE A 90 8.22 -6.28 -10.80
N THR A 91 7.15 -5.64 -11.27
CA THR A 91 6.07 -5.14 -10.39
C THR A 91 5.37 -6.29 -9.71
N PHE A 92 4.99 -7.36 -10.41
CA PHE A 92 4.34 -8.51 -9.81
C PHE A 92 5.26 -9.26 -8.85
N ALA A 93 6.56 -9.41 -9.16
CA ALA A 93 7.55 -9.94 -8.22
C ALA A 93 7.60 -9.09 -6.94
N GLY A 94 7.57 -7.76 -7.06
CA GLY A 94 7.50 -6.84 -5.92
C GLY A 94 6.21 -6.98 -5.11
N LEU A 95 5.05 -7.10 -5.76
CA LEU A 95 3.76 -7.33 -5.10
C LEU A 95 3.75 -8.65 -4.34
N PHE A 96 4.27 -9.71 -4.93
CA PHE A 96 4.39 -11.01 -4.26
C PHE A 96 5.37 -10.97 -3.08
N ALA A 97 6.57 -10.42 -3.31
CA ALA A 97 7.60 -10.28 -2.28
C ALA A 97 7.10 -9.44 -1.08
N ASN A 98 6.25 -8.45 -1.32
CA ASN A 98 5.67 -7.62 -0.26
C ASN A 98 4.80 -8.40 0.73
N ASN A 99 4.27 -9.57 0.37
CA ASN A 99 3.51 -10.40 1.31
C ASN A 99 4.40 -11.12 2.34
N PHE A 100 5.68 -11.33 2.03
CA PHE A 100 6.59 -12.16 2.84
C PHE A 100 7.77 -11.38 3.44
N LEU A 101 8.17 -10.27 2.82
CA LEU A 101 9.31 -9.50 3.31
C LEU A 101 8.93 -8.69 4.55
N PRO A 102 9.78 -8.72 5.61
CA PRO A 102 9.48 -8.10 6.90
C PRO A 102 9.64 -6.57 6.90
N THR A 103 9.41 -5.91 5.77
CA THR A 103 9.53 -4.46 5.64
C THR A 103 8.38 -3.88 4.84
N THR A 104 7.92 -2.68 5.19
CA THR A 104 6.91 -1.93 4.41
C THR A 104 7.41 -1.52 3.02
N VAL A 105 8.72 -1.59 2.81
CA VAL A 105 9.42 -1.26 1.55
C VAL A 105 9.85 -2.52 0.81
N GLY A 106 9.48 -3.72 1.31
CA GLY A 106 9.93 -4.99 0.75
C GLY A 106 9.59 -5.18 -0.73
N GLY A 107 8.41 -4.75 -1.14
CA GLY A 107 8.01 -4.76 -2.53
C GLY A 107 8.86 -3.85 -3.42
N ASP A 108 9.22 -2.65 -2.94
CA ASP A 108 10.08 -1.74 -3.69
C ASP A 108 11.54 -2.22 -3.72
N LEU A 109 12.00 -2.89 -2.65
CA LEU A 109 13.30 -3.55 -2.66
C LEU A 109 13.36 -4.63 -3.74
N ALA A 110 12.32 -5.44 -3.86
CA ALA A 110 12.22 -6.43 -4.92
C ALA A 110 12.14 -5.78 -6.33
N ARG A 111 11.39 -4.68 -6.46
CA ARG A 111 11.32 -3.91 -7.72
C ARG A 111 12.68 -3.32 -8.09
N MET A 112 13.40 -2.74 -7.12
CA MET A 112 14.75 -2.22 -7.32
C MET A 112 15.73 -3.33 -7.71
N ALA A 113 15.67 -4.48 -7.02
CA ALA A 113 16.50 -5.64 -7.34
C ALA A 113 16.26 -6.14 -8.77
N GLY A 114 14.99 -6.25 -9.17
CA GLY A 114 14.62 -6.64 -10.53
C GLY A 114 15.11 -5.65 -11.60
N ALA A 115 15.00 -4.34 -11.31
CA ALA A 115 15.50 -3.30 -12.20
C ALA A 115 17.02 -3.39 -12.41
N LEU A 116 17.79 -3.57 -11.32
CA LEU A 116 19.23 -3.76 -11.37
C LEU A 116 19.63 -5.06 -12.10
N GLN A 117 18.89 -6.13 -11.88
CA GLN A 117 19.14 -7.42 -12.56
C GLN A 117 18.91 -7.33 -14.05
N MET A 118 17.95 -6.51 -14.50
CA MET A 118 17.68 -6.24 -15.92
C MET A 118 18.60 -5.15 -16.52
N GLY A 119 19.58 -4.66 -15.77
CA GLY A 119 20.55 -3.67 -16.23
C GLY A 119 20.00 -2.24 -16.32
N PHE A 120 18.89 -1.93 -15.63
CA PHE A 120 18.34 -0.58 -15.61
C PHE A 120 19.23 0.34 -14.75
N ASP A 121 19.28 1.63 -15.10
CA ASP A 121 19.99 2.61 -14.31
C ASP A 121 19.47 2.68 -12.86
N ALA A 122 20.38 2.54 -11.93
CA ALA A 122 20.07 2.46 -10.50
C ALA A 122 19.45 3.75 -9.95
N ALA A 123 19.98 4.92 -10.38
CA ALA A 123 19.51 6.20 -9.89
C ALA A 123 18.12 6.53 -10.42
N VAL A 124 17.88 6.28 -11.70
CA VAL A 124 16.57 6.48 -12.33
C VAL A 124 15.55 5.51 -11.75
N SER A 125 15.92 4.24 -11.58
CA SER A 125 15.02 3.22 -10.98
C SER A 125 14.62 3.60 -9.55
N ALA A 126 15.57 3.99 -8.70
CA ALA A 126 15.28 4.43 -7.34
C ALA A 126 14.40 5.71 -7.32
N ALA A 127 14.73 6.71 -8.15
CA ALA A 127 13.95 7.92 -8.25
C ALA A 127 12.52 7.66 -8.76
N SER A 128 12.36 6.74 -9.74
CA SER A 128 11.03 6.37 -10.25
C SER A 128 10.15 5.70 -9.20
N LEU A 129 10.71 4.87 -8.30
CA LEU A 129 9.99 4.27 -7.19
C LEU A 129 9.51 5.32 -6.17
N ILE A 130 10.33 6.34 -5.91
CA ILE A 130 9.95 7.46 -5.03
C ILE A 130 8.79 8.24 -5.66
N VAL A 131 8.90 8.59 -6.94
CA VAL A 131 7.84 9.31 -7.67
C VAL A 131 6.56 8.48 -7.77
N ASP A 132 6.67 7.17 -7.99
CA ASP A 132 5.54 6.24 -8.01
C ASP A 132 4.74 6.28 -6.69
N ARG A 133 5.43 6.29 -5.54
CA ARG A 133 4.81 6.45 -4.22
C ARG A 133 4.15 7.82 -4.04
N LEU A 134 4.82 8.90 -4.49
CA LEU A 134 4.28 10.26 -4.37
C LEU A 134 3.02 10.45 -5.19
N VAL A 135 3.00 9.94 -6.42
CA VAL A 135 1.80 9.99 -7.28
C VAL A 135 0.67 9.18 -6.67
N GLY A 136 0.97 8.02 -6.06
CA GLY A 136 -0.01 7.25 -5.29
C GLY A 136 -0.58 8.03 -4.11
N LEU A 137 0.27 8.69 -3.31
CA LEU A 137 -0.13 9.53 -2.19
C LEU A 137 -1.02 10.71 -2.64
N LEU A 138 -0.63 11.39 -3.74
CA LEU A 138 -1.42 12.47 -4.31
C LEU A 138 -2.83 11.99 -4.71
N GLY A 139 -2.95 10.80 -5.32
CA GLY A 139 -4.25 10.23 -5.64
C GLY A 139 -5.13 10.09 -4.40
N PHE A 140 -4.64 9.44 -3.35
CA PHE A 140 -5.40 9.28 -2.10
C PHE A 140 -5.68 10.60 -1.39
N ALA A 141 -4.81 11.60 -1.53
CA ALA A 141 -5.04 12.94 -0.98
C ALA A 141 -6.31 13.61 -1.56
N PHE A 142 -6.70 13.29 -2.80
CA PHE A 142 -7.94 13.78 -3.39
C PHE A 142 -9.20 13.23 -2.73
N THR A 143 -9.17 11.99 -2.28
CA THR A 143 -10.33 11.32 -1.65
C THR A 143 -10.29 11.36 -0.13
N LEU A 144 -9.16 11.75 0.46
CA LEU A 144 -8.98 11.87 1.91
C LEU A 144 -10.00 12.81 2.59
N PRO A 145 -10.35 13.99 2.03
CA PRO A 145 -11.36 14.87 2.64
C PRO A 145 -12.71 14.19 2.82
N LEU A 146 -13.08 13.27 1.90
CA LEU A 146 -14.31 12.47 2.02
C LEU A 146 -14.29 11.54 3.25
N GLY A 147 -13.12 11.08 3.66
CA GLY A 147 -12.95 10.28 4.88
C GLY A 147 -12.90 11.14 6.14
N LEU A 148 -12.20 12.27 6.08
CA LEU A 148 -12.04 13.17 7.24
C LEU A 148 -13.37 13.71 7.76
N GLN A 149 -14.37 13.92 6.89
CA GLN A 149 -15.70 14.35 7.33
C GLN A 149 -16.35 13.33 8.29
N TYR A 150 -16.13 12.02 8.11
CA TYR A 150 -16.65 10.99 9.01
C TYR A 150 -15.92 10.98 10.35
N VAL A 151 -14.61 11.25 10.35
CA VAL A 151 -13.85 11.42 11.60
C VAL A 151 -14.33 12.67 12.35
N ALA A 152 -14.51 13.78 11.63
CA ALA A 152 -14.98 15.03 12.22
C ALA A 152 -16.38 14.87 12.82
N SER A 153 -17.32 14.24 12.12
CA SER A 153 -18.67 14.02 12.63
C SER A 153 -18.71 13.06 13.82
N ALA A 154 -17.84 12.07 13.87
CA ALA A 154 -17.81 11.07 14.94
C ALA A 154 -17.13 11.58 16.23
N TYR A 155 -16.05 12.35 16.10
CA TYR A 155 -15.18 12.72 17.23
C TYR A 155 -15.11 14.21 17.54
N LEU A 156 -15.58 15.07 16.61
CA LEU A 156 -15.55 16.53 16.73
C LEU A 156 -16.92 17.16 16.41
N PRO A 157 -18.01 16.71 17.05
CA PRO A 157 -19.34 17.23 16.74
C PRO A 157 -19.39 18.75 17.03
N GLY A 158 -19.78 19.52 16.00
CA GLY A 158 -19.93 20.99 16.12
C GLY A 158 -18.72 21.81 15.70
N LEU A 159 -17.58 21.20 15.34
CA LEU A 159 -16.47 21.95 14.73
C LEU A 159 -16.64 22.00 13.20
N PRO A 160 -16.60 23.17 12.56
CA PRO A 160 -16.58 23.25 11.12
C PRO A 160 -15.32 22.62 10.55
N ILE A 161 -15.46 21.80 9.49
CA ILE A 161 -14.36 21.04 8.86
C ILE A 161 -13.19 21.94 8.43
N SER A 162 -13.46 23.22 8.17
CA SER A 162 -12.46 24.25 7.84
C SER A 162 -11.42 24.51 8.96
N LEU A 163 -11.72 24.16 10.20
CA LEU A 163 -10.79 24.29 11.35
C LEU A 163 -9.94 23.02 11.60
N VAL A 164 -10.20 21.92 10.91
CA VAL A 164 -9.37 20.69 10.95
C VAL A 164 -8.09 20.84 10.08
N ALA A 165 -7.83 22.02 9.52
CA ALA A 165 -6.48 22.42 9.11
C ALA A 165 -5.64 22.53 10.38
N VAL A 166 -5.11 21.39 10.81
CA VAL A 166 -4.31 21.23 12.02
C VAL A 166 -3.17 22.25 11.94
N GLU A 167 -3.22 23.27 12.78
CA GLU A 167 -2.03 24.01 13.17
C GLU A 167 -1.09 23.03 13.89
N THR A 168 -0.40 22.22 13.10
CA THR A 168 0.67 21.38 13.63
C THR A 168 1.84 22.30 13.98
N SER A 169 1.89 22.71 15.23
CA SER A 169 3.10 23.23 15.83
C SER A 169 4.15 22.12 15.86
N TRP A 170 4.75 21.89 14.69
CA TRP A 170 5.78 20.87 14.51
C TRP A 170 7.08 21.35 15.17
N THR A 171 7.57 20.59 16.12
CA THR A 171 8.88 20.89 16.74
C THR A 171 9.96 21.00 15.68
N GLY A 172 10.89 21.96 15.83
CA GLY A 172 11.88 22.33 14.80
C GLY A 172 12.72 21.14 14.27
N ARG A 173 12.91 20.07 15.07
CA ARG A 173 13.61 18.84 14.65
C ARG A 173 12.85 18.04 13.59
N LEU A 174 11.53 17.97 13.69
CA LEU A 174 10.69 17.27 12.73
C LEU A 174 10.61 18.08 11.43
N ARG A 175 10.50 19.42 11.51
CA ARG A 175 10.53 20.33 10.36
C ARG A 175 11.84 20.17 9.56
N ASN A 176 13.00 20.07 10.24
CA ASN A 176 14.29 19.90 9.57
C ASN A 176 14.47 18.51 8.93
N ARG A 177 13.90 17.45 9.51
CA ARG A 177 13.85 16.14 8.86
C ARG A 177 12.95 16.15 7.63
N ILE A 178 11.76 16.74 7.77
CA ILE A 178 10.80 16.88 6.67
C ILE A 178 11.39 17.75 5.55
N SER A 179 12.06 18.87 5.84
CA SER A 179 12.67 19.73 4.81
C SER A 179 13.76 19.02 4.02
N LYS A 180 14.59 18.18 4.67
CA LYS A 180 15.61 17.37 3.97
C LYS A 180 14.97 16.29 3.09
N VAL A 181 13.90 15.64 3.56
CA VAL A 181 13.12 14.69 2.76
C VAL A 181 12.48 15.43 1.58
N TRP A 182 11.85 16.57 1.81
CA TRP A 182 11.29 17.43 0.74
C TRP A 182 12.32 17.85 -0.29
N ALA A 183 13.51 18.25 0.12
CA ALA A 183 14.57 18.65 -0.82
C ALA A 183 15.02 17.47 -1.71
N ARG A 184 15.13 16.25 -1.14
CA ARG A 184 15.44 15.02 -1.89
C ARG A 184 14.30 14.64 -2.83
N LEU A 185 13.03 14.75 -2.37
CA LEU A 185 11.83 14.52 -3.16
C LEU A 185 11.72 15.51 -4.32
N LEU A 186 11.94 16.80 -4.07
CA LEU A 186 11.94 17.83 -5.11
C LEU A 186 13.03 17.57 -6.16
N LYS A 187 14.20 17.08 -5.74
CA LYS A 187 15.28 16.69 -6.68
C LYS A 187 14.87 15.48 -7.54
N ALA A 188 14.22 14.48 -6.94
CA ALA A 188 13.68 13.35 -7.69
C ALA A 188 12.56 13.79 -8.65
N ILE A 189 11.63 14.64 -8.20
CA ILE A 189 10.52 15.15 -9.01
C ILE A 189 11.01 16.02 -10.17
N ARG A 190 12.16 16.74 -10.04
CA ARG A 190 12.69 17.59 -11.11
C ARG A 190 12.94 16.86 -12.42
N LEU A 191 13.31 15.58 -12.38
CA LEU A 191 13.45 14.76 -13.59
C LEU A 191 12.12 14.61 -14.34
N TRP A 192 11.00 14.54 -13.60
CA TRP A 192 9.65 14.39 -14.17
C TRP A 192 8.90 15.72 -14.29
N ALA A 193 9.33 16.78 -13.60
CA ALA A 193 8.77 18.13 -13.77
C ALA A 193 8.94 18.66 -15.19
N ALA A 194 9.99 18.23 -15.88
CA ALA A 194 10.21 18.50 -17.30
C ALA A 194 9.30 17.68 -18.24
N GLN A 195 8.58 16.68 -17.70
CA GLN A 195 7.72 15.78 -18.45
C GLN A 195 6.31 15.68 -17.83
N PRO A 196 5.53 16.75 -17.84
CA PRO A 196 4.22 16.83 -17.16
C PRO A 196 3.23 15.76 -17.65
N TRP A 197 3.32 15.38 -18.91
CA TRP A 197 2.48 14.31 -19.48
C TRP A 197 2.74 12.94 -18.86
N ALA A 198 3.99 12.64 -18.47
CA ALA A 198 4.30 11.39 -17.78
C ALA A 198 3.69 11.37 -16.37
N LEU A 199 3.75 12.48 -15.64
CA LEU A 199 3.11 12.60 -14.34
C LEU A 199 1.58 12.55 -14.43
N LEU A 200 0.99 13.21 -15.43
CA LEU A 200 -0.45 13.16 -15.66
C LEU A 200 -0.93 11.74 -15.99
N ASN A 201 -0.22 11.03 -16.88
CA ASN A 201 -0.51 9.63 -17.17
C ASN A 201 -0.35 8.74 -15.92
N ALA A 202 0.70 8.94 -15.13
CA ALA A 202 0.90 8.21 -13.88
C ALA A 202 -0.25 8.48 -12.89
N LEU A 203 -0.72 9.72 -12.79
CA LEU A 203 -1.86 10.08 -11.97
C LEU A 203 -3.17 9.45 -12.50
N ALA A 204 -3.37 9.42 -13.82
CA ALA A 204 -4.52 8.75 -14.41
C ALA A 204 -4.57 7.25 -14.05
N TYR A 205 -3.44 6.54 -14.15
CA TYR A 205 -3.36 5.14 -13.70
C TYR A 205 -3.56 4.99 -12.19
N THR A 206 -3.20 6.00 -11.38
CA THR A 206 -3.52 6.01 -9.96
C THR A 206 -5.04 6.08 -9.74
N PHE A 207 -5.75 6.93 -10.46
CA PHE A 207 -7.22 6.98 -10.38
C PHE A 207 -7.88 5.69 -10.86
N VAL A 208 -7.36 5.05 -11.91
CA VAL A 208 -7.85 3.72 -12.33
C VAL A 208 -7.64 2.70 -11.22
N HIS A 209 -6.45 2.66 -10.60
CA HIS A 209 -6.18 1.80 -9.44
C HIS A 209 -7.17 2.05 -8.30
N MET A 210 -7.37 3.31 -7.93
CA MET A 210 -8.28 3.69 -6.83
C MET A 210 -9.73 3.36 -7.14
N ALA A 211 -10.20 3.66 -8.36
CA ALA A 211 -11.56 3.34 -8.79
C ALA A 211 -11.83 1.83 -8.71
N CYS A 212 -10.89 1.00 -9.19
CA CYS A 212 -11.00 -0.45 -9.07
C CYS A 212 -10.99 -0.93 -7.62
N LEU A 213 -10.14 -0.34 -6.76
CA LEU A 213 -10.07 -0.66 -5.33
C LEU A 213 -11.39 -0.32 -4.62
N PHE A 214 -11.91 0.89 -4.83
CA PHE A 214 -13.16 1.35 -4.20
C PHE A 214 -14.36 0.55 -4.72
N ALA A 215 -14.39 0.24 -6.02
CA ALA A 215 -15.42 -0.62 -6.61
C ALA A 215 -15.37 -2.04 -6.03
N THR A 216 -14.17 -2.60 -5.81
CA THR A 216 -14.02 -3.91 -5.16
C THR A 216 -14.65 -3.91 -3.78
N LEU A 217 -14.33 -2.93 -2.94
CA LEU A 217 -14.89 -2.82 -1.59
C LEU A 217 -16.42 -2.59 -1.63
N TYR A 218 -16.88 -1.72 -2.52
CA TYR A 218 -18.30 -1.42 -2.71
C TYR A 218 -19.11 -2.68 -3.07
N ILE A 219 -18.64 -3.46 -4.07
CA ILE A 219 -19.31 -4.67 -4.54
C ILE A 219 -19.34 -5.76 -3.46
N LEU A 220 -18.26 -5.89 -2.67
CA LEU A 220 -18.20 -6.86 -1.58
C LEU A 220 -19.19 -6.47 -0.45
N LEU A 221 -19.26 -5.18 -0.08
CA LEU A 221 -20.22 -4.70 0.93
C LEU A 221 -21.66 -4.89 0.47
N ASP A 222 -21.95 -4.55 -0.78
CA ASP A 222 -23.28 -4.77 -1.36
C ASP A 222 -23.63 -6.26 -1.39
N GLY A 223 -22.67 -7.14 -1.72
CA GLY A 223 -22.85 -8.59 -1.66
C GLY A 223 -23.12 -9.14 -0.25
N MET A 224 -22.58 -8.48 0.78
CA MET A 224 -22.84 -8.83 2.19
C MET A 224 -24.14 -8.23 2.73
N HIS A 225 -24.93 -7.52 1.90
CA HIS A 225 -26.17 -6.81 2.27
C HIS A 225 -25.95 -5.73 3.34
N ASP A 226 -24.81 -5.03 3.24
CA ASP A 226 -24.43 -3.93 4.14
C ASP A 226 -23.84 -2.78 3.31
N PRO A 227 -24.62 -2.25 2.33
CA PRO A 227 -24.14 -1.32 1.34
C PRO A 227 -23.79 0.05 1.94
N LEU A 228 -22.74 0.66 1.45
CA LEU A 228 -22.37 2.05 1.71
C LEU A 228 -22.36 2.85 0.39
N PRO A 229 -22.63 4.16 0.42
CA PRO A 229 -22.40 5.00 -0.74
C PRO A 229 -20.95 4.90 -1.23
N PHE A 230 -20.74 4.86 -2.54
CA PHE A 230 -19.41 4.69 -3.15
C PHE A 230 -18.37 5.71 -2.62
N TRP A 231 -18.77 6.96 -2.46
CA TRP A 231 -17.87 8.02 -1.96
C TRP A 231 -17.53 7.86 -0.48
N THR A 232 -18.42 7.25 0.32
CA THR A 232 -18.11 6.86 1.70
C THR A 232 -17.03 5.79 1.73
N VAL A 233 -17.18 4.75 0.89
CA VAL A 233 -16.17 3.69 0.75
C VAL A 233 -14.82 4.29 0.33
N ALA A 234 -14.81 5.20 -0.65
CA ALA A 234 -13.61 5.88 -1.10
C ALA A 234 -12.93 6.69 0.02
N GLY A 235 -13.71 7.43 0.79
CA GLY A 235 -13.21 8.22 1.92
C GLY A 235 -12.62 7.35 3.04
N LEU A 236 -13.37 6.34 3.49
CA LEU A 236 -12.93 5.41 4.54
C LEU A 236 -11.67 4.65 4.14
N GLN A 237 -11.61 4.16 2.89
CA GLN A 237 -10.43 3.46 2.39
C GLN A 237 -9.22 4.39 2.29
N SER A 238 -9.41 5.68 2.00
CA SER A 238 -8.32 6.65 1.98
C SER A 238 -7.76 6.93 3.37
N LEU A 239 -8.61 6.97 4.41
CA LEU A 239 -8.17 7.00 5.81
C LEU A 239 -7.34 5.76 6.17
N VAL A 240 -7.86 4.57 5.83
CA VAL A 240 -7.14 3.31 6.05
C VAL A 240 -5.77 3.33 5.37
N TYR A 241 -5.70 3.83 4.14
CA TYR A 241 -4.42 3.93 3.42
C TYR A 241 -3.41 4.79 4.17
N ILE A 242 -3.80 5.96 4.69
CA ILE A 242 -2.91 6.84 5.47
C ILE A 242 -2.41 6.12 6.73
N VAL A 243 -3.28 5.41 7.45
CA VAL A 243 -2.88 4.63 8.64
C VAL A 243 -1.87 3.54 8.27
N THR A 244 -2.06 2.86 7.14
CA THR A 244 -1.16 1.78 6.69
C THR A 244 0.21 2.27 6.19
N LEU A 245 0.39 3.58 5.97
CA LEU A 245 1.72 4.16 5.68
C LEU A 245 2.64 4.15 6.90
N ILE A 246 2.07 4.08 8.12
CA ILE A 246 2.86 4.06 9.35
C ILE A 246 3.51 2.68 9.47
N PRO A 247 4.85 2.57 9.50
CA PRO A 247 5.56 1.29 9.47
C PRO A 247 5.58 0.60 10.83
N ILE A 248 4.40 0.33 11.41
CA ILE A 248 4.25 -0.30 12.74
C ILE A 248 4.25 -1.82 12.63
N SER A 249 3.78 -2.38 11.49
CA SER A 249 3.68 -3.82 11.30
C SER A 249 4.47 -4.31 10.08
N ILE A 250 4.81 -5.59 10.07
CA ILE A 250 5.49 -6.25 8.95
C ILE A 250 4.49 -6.36 7.79
N SER A 251 4.80 -5.72 6.66
CA SER A 251 3.96 -5.74 5.43
C SER A 251 2.50 -5.33 5.65
N GLY A 252 2.21 -4.57 6.71
CA GLY A 252 0.84 -4.16 7.06
C GLY A 252 -0.04 -5.30 7.60
N TRP A 253 0.52 -6.50 7.87
CA TRP A 253 -0.24 -7.60 8.45
C TRP A 253 -0.84 -7.22 9.81
N GLY A 254 -2.12 -7.47 9.96
CA GLY A 254 -2.91 -7.10 11.12
C GLY A 254 -3.32 -5.63 11.14
N LEU A 255 -2.40 -4.71 10.83
CA LEU A 255 -2.70 -3.27 10.83
C LEU A 255 -3.74 -2.89 9.77
N GLN A 256 -3.61 -3.41 8.56
CA GLN A 256 -4.55 -3.15 7.47
C GLN A 256 -5.92 -3.75 7.80
N GLU A 257 -5.96 -5.00 8.24
CA GLU A 257 -7.19 -5.71 8.59
C GLU A 257 -7.92 -5.02 9.74
N PHE A 258 -7.19 -4.65 10.78
CA PHE A 258 -7.76 -3.89 11.90
C PHE A 258 -8.27 -2.53 11.45
N SER A 259 -7.48 -1.78 10.67
CA SER A 259 -7.85 -0.44 10.21
C SER A 259 -9.10 -0.46 9.31
N VAL A 260 -9.20 -1.42 8.39
CA VAL A 260 -10.40 -1.60 7.55
C VAL A 260 -11.58 -1.95 8.43
N SER A 261 -11.47 -2.99 9.28
CA SER A 261 -12.55 -3.41 10.15
C SER A 261 -13.03 -2.25 11.05
N TYR A 262 -12.12 -1.53 11.68
CA TYR A 262 -12.44 -0.41 12.54
C TYR A 262 -13.08 0.78 11.79
N ALA A 263 -12.48 1.21 10.69
CA ALA A 263 -12.98 2.38 9.94
C ALA A 263 -14.39 2.12 9.37
N PHE A 264 -14.61 0.94 8.79
CA PHE A 264 -15.91 0.61 8.22
C PHE A 264 -16.97 0.37 9.28
N THR A 265 -16.62 -0.18 10.46
CA THR A 265 -17.55 -0.34 11.57
C THR A 265 -17.83 0.99 12.27
N ALA A 266 -16.78 1.64 12.79
CA ALA A 266 -16.94 2.79 13.67
C ALA A 266 -17.35 4.08 12.95
N LEU A 267 -16.88 4.28 11.72
CA LEU A 267 -17.16 5.49 10.93
C LEU A 267 -18.19 5.24 9.84
N GLY A 268 -18.21 4.03 9.26
CA GLY A 268 -19.12 3.66 8.18
C GLY A 268 -20.45 3.09 8.65
N GLY A 269 -20.55 2.62 9.90
CA GLY A 269 -21.76 1.96 10.42
C GLY A 269 -22.00 0.55 9.89
N VAL A 270 -21.00 -0.05 9.20
CA VAL A 270 -21.07 -1.44 8.73
C VAL A 270 -21.02 -2.39 9.91
N SER A 271 -21.74 -3.48 9.84
CA SER A 271 -21.75 -4.49 10.90
C SER A 271 -20.32 -5.02 11.15
N PRO A 272 -19.93 -5.27 12.42
CA PRO A 272 -18.56 -5.69 12.74
C PRO A 272 -18.13 -6.98 12.04
N ALA A 273 -19.05 -7.93 11.84
CA ALA A 273 -18.78 -9.18 11.11
C ALA A 273 -18.45 -8.91 9.63
N ASN A 274 -19.25 -8.07 8.95
CA ASN A 274 -19.06 -7.75 7.54
C ASN A 274 -17.79 -6.91 7.32
N SER A 275 -17.49 -5.95 8.22
CA SER A 275 -16.25 -5.16 8.15
C SER A 275 -15.00 -6.02 8.30
N LEU A 276 -15.03 -7.01 9.21
CA LEU A 276 -13.92 -7.95 9.39
C LEU A 276 -13.77 -8.85 8.15
N VAL A 277 -14.89 -9.38 7.63
CA VAL A 277 -14.88 -10.20 6.41
C VAL A 277 -14.36 -9.39 5.21
N LEU A 278 -14.78 -8.12 5.08
CA LEU A 278 -14.27 -7.20 4.05
C LEU A 278 -12.75 -7.07 4.12
N ALA A 279 -12.20 -6.88 5.32
CA ALA A 279 -10.76 -6.76 5.54
C ALA A 279 -10.00 -8.03 5.14
N LEU A 280 -10.51 -9.20 5.54
CA LEU A 280 -9.93 -10.50 5.22
C LEU A 280 -10.02 -10.82 3.72
N LEU A 281 -11.15 -10.53 3.08
CA LEU A 281 -11.32 -10.70 1.64
C LEU A 281 -10.38 -9.78 0.85
N LEU A 282 -10.25 -8.51 1.26
CA LEU A 282 -9.31 -7.58 0.60
C LEU A 282 -7.88 -8.11 0.66
N ARG A 283 -7.44 -8.64 1.80
CA ARG A 283 -6.13 -9.27 1.95
C ARG A 283 -5.99 -10.48 1.03
N THR A 284 -6.99 -11.36 1.03
CA THR A 284 -7.02 -12.56 0.18
C THR A 284 -6.90 -12.20 -1.29
N LEU A 285 -7.66 -11.20 -1.75
CA LEU A 285 -7.59 -10.70 -3.12
C LEU A 285 -6.21 -10.15 -3.47
N TYR A 286 -5.55 -9.44 -2.54
CA TYR A 286 -4.19 -8.95 -2.76
C TYR A 286 -3.16 -10.07 -2.89
N VAL A 287 -3.26 -11.10 -2.05
CA VAL A 287 -2.40 -12.28 -2.15
C VAL A 287 -2.65 -13.00 -3.48
N LEU A 288 -3.92 -13.30 -3.81
CA LEU A 288 -4.28 -13.96 -5.06
C LEU A 288 -3.79 -13.19 -6.29
N ALA A 289 -4.02 -11.87 -6.32
CA ALA A 289 -3.59 -11.03 -7.45
C ALA A 289 -2.07 -10.91 -7.56
N SER A 290 -1.32 -11.21 -6.50
CA SER A 290 0.15 -11.19 -6.51
C SER A 290 0.79 -12.52 -6.94
N LEU A 291 0.03 -13.62 -6.98
CA LEU A 291 0.56 -14.96 -7.27
C LEU A 291 1.36 -15.06 -8.58
N PRO A 292 1.00 -14.38 -9.68
CA PRO A 292 1.85 -14.38 -10.88
C PRO A 292 3.28 -13.91 -10.61
N GLY A 293 3.49 -13.10 -9.58
CA GLY A 293 4.81 -12.65 -9.14
C GLY A 293 5.69 -13.77 -8.58
N ALA A 294 5.10 -14.83 -8.05
CA ALA A 294 5.85 -15.99 -7.55
C ALA A 294 6.68 -16.66 -8.67
N LEU A 295 6.10 -16.73 -9.88
CA LEU A 295 6.73 -17.36 -11.04
C LEU A 295 7.99 -16.62 -11.53
N VAL A 296 8.07 -15.33 -11.25
CA VAL A 296 9.18 -14.47 -11.70
C VAL A 296 10.09 -14.02 -10.56
N LEU A 297 9.80 -14.42 -9.32
CA LEU A 297 10.58 -14.01 -8.15
C LEU A 297 12.01 -14.54 -8.22
N SER A 298 12.23 -15.76 -8.72
CA SER A 298 13.55 -16.36 -8.90
C SER A 298 14.47 -15.51 -9.77
N ASP A 299 13.92 -14.79 -10.75
CA ASP A 299 14.68 -13.92 -11.66
C ASP A 299 15.11 -12.62 -10.99
N VAL A 300 14.43 -12.23 -9.91
CA VAL A 300 14.64 -10.97 -9.18
C VAL A 300 15.54 -11.16 -7.96
N LEU A 301 15.50 -12.33 -7.32
CA LEU A 301 16.26 -12.63 -6.09
C LEU A 301 17.77 -12.35 -6.19
N PRO A 302 18.49 -12.70 -7.29
CA PRO A 302 19.92 -12.40 -7.39
C PRO A 302 20.26 -10.90 -7.33
N GLY A 303 19.33 -10.05 -7.77
CA GLY A 303 19.48 -8.58 -7.68
C GLY A 303 19.31 -8.01 -6.28
N MET A 304 18.68 -8.73 -5.35
CA MET A 304 18.43 -8.24 -3.98
C MET A 304 19.73 -7.99 -3.21
N ALA A 305 20.75 -8.81 -3.40
CA ALA A 305 22.07 -8.62 -2.79
C ALA A 305 22.75 -7.33 -3.28
N LYS A 306 22.50 -6.91 -4.53
CA LYS A 306 23.02 -5.68 -5.13
C LYS A 306 22.21 -4.44 -4.69
N ALA A 307 20.93 -4.59 -4.44
CA ALA A 307 20.03 -3.48 -4.07
C ALA A 307 20.17 -3.05 -2.60
N GLN A 308 20.50 -3.98 -1.70
CA GLN A 308 20.56 -3.73 -0.26
C GLN A 308 21.51 -2.58 0.17
N PRO A 309 22.75 -2.46 -0.36
CA PRO A 309 23.64 -1.36 0.00
C PRO A 309 23.17 0.02 -0.48
N LEU A 310 22.37 0.07 -1.56
CA LEU A 310 21.87 1.33 -2.11
C LEU A 310 20.75 1.91 -1.25
N LEU A 311 19.91 1.08 -0.66
CA LEU A 311 18.81 1.50 0.21
C LEU A 311 19.31 1.97 1.59
N THR A 312 20.34 1.32 2.16
CA THR A 312 20.95 1.76 3.42
C THR A 312 21.58 3.15 3.31
N LYS A 313 22.03 3.56 2.11
CA LYS A 313 22.53 4.94 1.86
C LYS A 313 21.41 5.98 1.73
N LEU A 314 20.17 5.57 1.50
CA LEU A 314 19.01 6.48 1.43
C LEU A 314 18.37 6.71 2.80
N ASP A 315 18.59 5.79 3.74
CA ASP A 315 18.05 5.83 5.12
C ASP A 315 18.97 6.57 6.10
N GLY A 316 20.22 6.88 5.74
CA GLY A 316 21.19 7.66 6.52
C GLY A 316 21.35 9.08 5.96
#